data_97c9d29ed89cf9eaca6bf0c199d462eb
#
_entry.id   97c9d29ed89cf9eaca6bf0c199d462eb
#
_cell.length_a   1.000
_cell.length_b   1.000
_cell.length_c   1.000
_cell.angle_alpha   90.00
_cell.angle_beta   90.00
_cell.angle_gamma   90.00
#
_symmetry.space_group_name_H-M   'P 1'
#
loop_
_entity.id
_entity.type
_entity.pdbx_description
1 polymer ?
#
loop_
_entity_poly.entity_id
_entity_poly.type
_entity_poly.pdbx_seq_one_letter_code
_entity_poly.pdbx_strand_id
1 'polypeptide(L)'
;MATTTPNFGWSVPTSTDLVKDGATAIELLGDSIDASFVDLKGGTTGQVLSKASNTDLDFAFINPPDQVPLTTKGDLLTFDTADTRLGVGANGTVLTADSAQATGLKWATP
;
A
#
# COMPACT_ATOMS: atom_id res chain seq x y z
N MET A 1 1.67 34.19 -20.58
CA MET A 1 1.88 32.76 -20.89
C MET A 1 1.98 31.97 -19.59
N ALA A 2 1.19 30.93 -19.44
CA ALA A 2 1.24 30.08 -18.24
C ALA A 2 2.60 29.38 -18.10
N THR A 3 2.98 29.09 -16.88
CA THR A 3 4.13 28.24 -16.55
C THR A 3 3.64 27.00 -15.81
N THR A 4 4.53 26.13 -15.37
CA THR A 4 4.17 24.93 -14.62
C THR A 4 4.86 24.92 -13.26
N THR A 5 4.21 24.25 -12.27
CA THR A 5 4.84 24.04 -10.97
C THR A 5 6.01 23.05 -11.11
N PRO A 6 7.07 23.22 -10.29
CA PRO A 6 8.32 22.46 -10.48
C PRO A 6 8.22 20.97 -10.17
N ASN A 7 7.31 20.54 -9.30
CA ASN A 7 7.23 19.13 -8.87
C ASN A 7 6.17 18.34 -9.64
N PHE A 8 4.94 18.85 -9.72
CA PHE A 8 3.84 18.13 -10.34
C PHE A 8 3.48 18.65 -11.72
N GLY A 9 4.12 19.72 -12.19
CA GLY A 9 3.86 20.23 -13.54
C GLY A 9 2.48 20.84 -13.73
N TRP A 10 1.81 21.29 -12.66
CA TRP A 10 0.50 21.94 -12.78
C TRP A 10 0.65 23.29 -13.47
N SER A 11 -0.23 23.58 -14.42
CA SER A 11 -0.24 24.86 -15.11
C SER A 11 -0.69 25.98 -14.17
N VAL A 12 0.09 27.05 -14.12
CA VAL A 12 -0.22 28.22 -13.30
C VAL A 12 -0.07 29.50 -14.15
N PRO A 13 -0.92 30.52 -13.91
CA PRO A 13 -0.77 31.79 -14.61
C PRO A 13 0.48 32.54 -14.15
N THR A 14 0.99 33.40 -14.99
CA THR A 14 2.12 34.28 -14.71
C THR A 14 1.68 35.72 -14.71
N SER A 15 2.57 36.63 -14.23
CA SER A 15 2.28 38.09 -14.18
C SER A 15 2.13 38.70 -15.56
N THR A 16 2.57 38.03 -16.61
CA THR A 16 2.45 38.51 -17.99
C THR A 16 1.21 37.98 -18.71
N ASP A 17 0.45 37.07 -18.07
CA ASP A 17 -0.80 36.58 -18.65
C ASP A 17 -1.90 37.64 -18.64
N LEU A 18 -2.80 37.57 -19.60
CA LEU A 18 -3.91 38.50 -19.66
C LEU A 18 -4.88 38.27 -18.50
N VAL A 19 -5.32 39.36 -17.86
CA VAL A 19 -6.25 39.31 -16.73
C VAL A 19 -7.57 38.60 -17.11
N LYS A 20 -8.03 38.78 -18.31
CA LYS A 20 -9.27 38.13 -18.82
C LYS A 20 -9.18 36.59 -18.81
N ASP A 21 -7.99 36.04 -18.86
CA ASP A 21 -7.74 34.60 -18.86
C ASP A 21 -7.49 34.03 -17.45
N GLY A 22 -7.44 34.92 -16.44
CA GLY A 22 -7.12 34.54 -15.06
C GLY A 22 -8.11 33.55 -14.44
N ALA A 23 -9.41 33.76 -14.67
CA ALA A 23 -10.44 32.87 -14.12
C ALA A 23 -10.29 31.43 -14.67
N THR A 24 -10.10 31.29 -15.99
CA THR A 24 -9.86 29.99 -16.63
C THR A 24 -8.57 29.34 -16.13
N ALA A 25 -7.50 30.12 -15.96
CA ALA A 25 -6.23 29.62 -15.47
C ALA A 25 -6.33 29.11 -14.01
N ILE A 26 -7.08 29.81 -13.17
CA ILE A 26 -7.33 29.38 -11.78
C ILE A 26 -8.19 28.12 -11.75
N GLU A 27 -9.22 28.04 -12.57
CA GLU A 27 -10.07 26.85 -12.70
C GLU A 27 -9.23 25.63 -13.11
N LEU A 28 -8.41 25.76 -14.15
CA LEU A 28 -7.51 24.68 -14.60
C LEU A 28 -6.53 24.23 -13.52
N LEU A 29 -5.98 25.18 -12.75
CA LEU A 29 -5.13 24.85 -11.63
C LEU A 29 -5.88 24.07 -10.56
N GLY A 30 -7.07 24.52 -10.19
CA GLY A 30 -7.94 23.83 -9.24
C GLY A 30 -8.27 22.41 -9.68
N ASP A 31 -8.67 22.24 -10.93
CA ASP A 31 -8.98 20.93 -11.51
C ASP A 31 -7.76 20.00 -11.52
N SER A 32 -6.58 20.54 -11.82
CA SER A 32 -5.35 19.77 -11.83
C SER A 32 -4.98 19.28 -10.43
N ILE A 33 -5.13 20.11 -9.41
CA ILE A 33 -4.90 19.75 -8.01
C ILE A 33 -5.91 18.67 -7.58
N ASP A 34 -7.18 18.89 -7.86
CA ASP A 34 -8.25 17.95 -7.53
C ASP A 34 -8.01 16.58 -8.15
N ALA A 35 -7.71 16.54 -9.43
CA ALA A 35 -7.40 15.29 -10.15
C ALA A 35 -6.15 14.60 -9.58
N SER A 36 -5.13 15.35 -9.18
CA SER A 36 -3.89 14.80 -8.63
C SER A 36 -4.10 14.11 -7.29
N PHE A 37 -5.05 14.59 -6.48
CA PHE A 37 -5.30 14.05 -5.14
C PHE A 37 -6.56 13.17 -5.05
N VAL A 38 -7.18 12.83 -6.18
CA VAL A 38 -8.43 12.06 -6.18
C VAL A 38 -8.29 10.71 -5.46
N ASP A 39 -7.12 10.10 -5.50
CA ASP A 39 -6.88 8.81 -4.86
C ASP A 39 -6.86 8.87 -3.32
N LEU A 40 -6.77 10.08 -2.77
CA LEU A 40 -6.87 10.27 -1.31
C LEU A 40 -8.32 10.32 -0.83
N LYS A 41 -9.28 10.32 -1.75
CA LYS A 41 -10.69 10.40 -1.42
C LYS A 41 -11.27 9.00 -1.19
N GLY A 42 -12.11 8.86 -0.17
CA GLY A 42 -12.79 7.59 0.12
C GLY A 42 -12.07 6.78 1.18
N GLY A 43 -12.11 5.46 1.01
CA GLY A 43 -11.62 4.52 2.00
C GLY A 43 -12.63 4.28 3.13
N THR A 44 -12.37 3.27 3.93
CA THR A 44 -13.18 2.91 5.10
C THR A 44 -12.29 2.71 6.32
N THR A 45 -12.91 2.72 7.51
CA THR A 45 -12.19 2.53 8.76
C THR A 45 -11.36 1.24 8.72
N GLY A 46 -10.10 1.34 9.12
CA GLY A 46 -9.18 0.21 9.17
C GLY A 46 -8.36 0.00 7.91
N GLN A 47 -8.70 0.64 6.81
CA GLN A 47 -7.89 0.58 5.59
C GLN A 47 -6.64 1.44 5.71
N VAL A 48 -5.62 1.10 4.94
CA VAL A 48 -4.38 1.87 4.82
C VAL A 48 -4.25 2.41 3.41
N LEU A 49 -3.61 3.57 3.30
CA LEU A 49 -3.30 4.18 2.00
C LEU A 49 -1.99 3.56 1.48
N SER A 50 -2.05 2.94 0.33
CA SER A 50 -0.92 2.24 -0.27
C SER A 50 -0.63 2.79 -1.67
N LYS A 51 0.62 2.74 -2.10
CA LYS A 51 0.95 3.02 -3.50
C LYS A 51 0.38 1.92 -4.39
N ALA A 52 -0.44 2.30 -5.37
CA ALA A 52 -1.02 1.35 -6.32
C ALA A 52 -0.04 1.01 -7.45
N SER A 53 0.88 1.92 -7.78
CA SER A 53 1.93 1.72 -8.78
C SER A 53 3.12 2.62 -8.47
N ASN A 54 4.12 2.63 -9.36
CA ASN A 54 5.26 3.55 -9.25
C ASN A 54 4.96 4.94 -9.81
N THR A 55 3.77 5.17 -10.34
CA THR A 55 3.35 6.48 -10.81
C THR A 55 3.14 7.43 -9.63
N ASP A 56 3.54 8.69 -9.78
CA ASP A 56 3.37 9.71 -8.75
C ASP A 56 1.89 9.87 -8.40
N LEU A 57 1.59 9.98 -7.11
CA LEU A 57 0.25 10.20 -6.57
C LEU A 57 -0.76 9.09 -6.88
N ASP A 58 -0.30 7.94 -7.34
CA ASP A 58 -1.16 6.77 -7.59
C ASP A 58 -1.29 5.94 -6.31
N PHE A 59 -2.38 6.16 -5.60
CA PHE A 59 -2.67 5.54 -4.30
C PHE A 59 -3.98 4.75 -4.34
N ALA A 60 -4.07 3.76 -3.49
CA ALA A 60 -5.31 3.03 -3.24
C ALA A 60 -5.47 2.74 -1.76
N PHE A 61 -6.70 2.78 -1.25
CA PHE A 61 -7.01 2.29 0.08
C PHE A 61 -7.16 0.77 0.02
N ILE A 62 -6.37 0.07 0.80
CA ILE A 62 -6.40 -1.39 0.86
C ILE A 62 -6.65 -1.85 2.29
N ASN A 63 -7.25 -3.02 2.43
CA ASN A 63 -7.22 -3.68 3.73
C ASN A 63 -5.77 -4.03 4.03
N PRO A 64 -5.27 -3.76 5.25
CA PRO A 64 -3.91 -4.17 5.58
C PRO A 64 -3.77 -5.65 5.23
N PRO A 65 -2.80 -6.04 4.43
CA PRO A 65 -2.53 -7.46 4.28
C PRO A 65 -2.21 -8.00 5.67
N ASP A 66 -2.78 -9.13 6.02
CA ASP A 66 -2.33 -9.85 7.20
C ASP A 66 -0.83 -10.08 7.01
N GLN A 67 -0.06 -9.22 7.65
CA GLN A 67 1.40 -9.29 7.55
C GLN A 67 1.94 -10.53 8.25
N VAL A 68 1.09 -11.18 9.02
CA VAL A 68 1.41 -12.41 9.75
C VAL A 68 0.35 -13.44 9.37
N PRO A 69 0.69 -14.50 8.66
CA PRO A 69 -0.28 -15.47 8.15
C PRO A 69 -0.86 -16.41 9.22
N LEU A 70 -0.80 -16.01 10.50
CA LEU A 70 -1.29 -16.82 11.61
C LEU A 70 -2.81 -16.71 11.72
N THR A 71 -3.51 -17.82 11.84
CA THR A 71 -4.98 -17.87 11.84
C THR A 71 -5.58 -18.61 13.02
N THR A 72 -4.78 -19.39 13.75
CA THR A 72 -5.26 -20.27 14.82
C THR A 72 -4.37 -20.15 16.04
N LYS A 73 -4.96 -20.27 17.22
CA LYS A 73 -4.22 -20.30 18.49
C LYS A 73 -3.15 -21.38 18.45
N GLY A 74 -1.91 -21.00 18.75
CA GLY A 74 -0.78 -21.91 18.78
C GLY A 74 0.01 -21.98 17.47
N ASP A 75 -0.42 -21.28 16.43
CA ASP A 75 0.33 -21.19 15.17
C ASP A 75 1.66 -20.48 15.39
N LEU A 76 2.65 -20.88 14.59
CA LEU A 76 3.99 -20.28 14.58
C LEU A 76 4.23 -19.61 13.23
N LEU A 77 4.91 -18.46 13.27
CA LEU A 77 5.45 -17.84 12.07
C LEU A 77 6.81 -18.46 11.74
N THR A 78 6.97 -18.91 10.52
CA THR A 78 8.22 -19.48 10.03
C THR A 78 8.50 -18.96 8.61
N PHE A 79 9.54 -19.43 7.99
CA PHE A 79 9.95 -18.99 6.66
C PHE A 79 10.22 -20.19 5.76
N ASP A 80 9.70 -20.14 4.55
CA ASP A 80 10.01 -21.03 3.45
C ASP A 80 10.67 -20.19 2.33
N THR A 81 9.94 -19.81 1.32
CA THR A 81 10.34 -18.80 0.34
C THR A 81 9.80 -17.41 0.68
N ALA A 82 8.89 -17.35 1.63
CA ALA A 82 8.29 -16.15 2.21
C ALA A 82 7.86 -16.49 3.64
N ASP A 83 7.42 -15.46 4.38
CA ASP A 83 6.82 -15.67 5.69
C ASP A 83 5.61 -16.60 5.55
N THR A 84 5.58 -17.65 6.35
CA THR A 84 4.55 -18.68 6.24
C THR A 84 4.13 -19.19 7.61
N ARG A 85 2.98 -19.81 7.64
CA ARG A 85 2.37 -20.33 8.86
C ARG A 85 2.76 -21.79 9.06
N LEU A 86 3.23 -22.13 10.26
CA LEU A 86 3.25 -23.51 10.73
C LEU A 86 2.06 -23.68 11.70
N GLY A 87 1.04 -24.41 11.28
CA GLY A 87 -0.13 -24.68 12.11
C GLY A 87 0.24 -25.42 13.37
N VAL A 88 -0.51 -25.18 14.47
CA VAL A 88 -0.29 -25.89 15.73
C VAL A 88 -0.41 -27.41 15.56
N GLY A 89 0.49 -28.15 16.18
CA GLY A 89 0.51 -29.61 16.12
C GLY A 89 -0.54 -30.26 17.02
N ALA A 90 -0.66 -31.58 16.91
CA ALA A 90 -1.51 -32.37 17.79
C ALA A 90 -1.02 -32.33 19.24
N ASN A 91 -1.94 -32.56 20.17
CA ASN A 91 -1.60 -32.59 21.59
C ASN A 91 -0.48 -33.60 21.87
N GLY A 92 0.50 -33.19 22.65
CA GLY A 92 1.63 -34.03 23.02
C GLY A 92 2.79 -34.07 22.01
N THR A 93 2.65 -33.40 20.87
CA THR A 93 3.77 -33.30 19.90
C THR A 93 4.72 -32.19 20.31
N VAL A 94 5.96 -32.30 19.86
CA VAL A 94 7.03 -31.31 20.06
C VAL A 94 7.49 -30.75 18.72
N LEU A 95 7.89 -29.47 18.72
CA LEU A 95 8.43 -28.82 17.55
C LEU A 95 9.83 -29.36 17.27
N THR A 96 10.06 -29.86 16.06
CA THR A 96 11.29 -30.56 15.68
C THR A 96 11.85 -29.95 14.40
N ALA A 97 13.14 -29.72 14.35
CA ALA A 97 13.82 -29.34 13.12
C ALA A 97 13.84 -30.52 12.14
N ASP A 98 13.49 -30.23 10.88
CA ASP A 98 13.51 -31.25 9.82
C ASP A 98 13.75 -30.58 8.46
N SER A 99 14.94 -30.75 7.93
CA SER A 99 15.35 -30.15 6.67
C SER A 99 14.59 -30.68 5.44
N ALA A 100 13.87 -31.78 5.59
CA ALA A 100 13.02 -32.33 4.51
C ALA A 100 11.69 -31.56 4.37
N GLN A 101 11.32 -30.77 5.35
CA GLN A 101 10.13 -29.93 5.31
C GLN A 101 10.43 -28.58 4.64
N ALA A 102 9.46 -28.05 3.90
CA ALA A 102 9.62 -26.74 3.25
C ALA A 102 9.98 -25.63 4.25
N THR A 103 9.37 -25.65 5.45
CA THR A 103 9.64 -24.68 6.53
C THR A 103 10.85 -25.05 7.39
N GLY A 104 11.46 -26.21 7.18
CA GLY A 104 12.53 -26.72 8.04
C GLY A 104 12.06 -27.21 9.40
N LEU A 105 10.77 -27.22 9.67
CA LEU A 105 10.17 -27.55 10.95
C LEU A 105 9.02 -28.52 10.80
N LYS A 106 8.81 -29.36 11.81
CA LYS A 106 7.60 -30.20 11.91
C LYS A 106 7.23 -30.45 13.38
N TRP A 107 6.00 -30.86 13.59
CA TRP A 107 5.54 -31.41 14.86
C TRP A 107 5.75 -32.91 14.87
N ALA A 108 6.40 -33.44 15.90
CA ALA A 108 6.73 -34.86 16.02
C ALA A 108 6.35 -35.40 17.39
N THR A 109 6.05 -36.68 17.43
CA THR A 109 5.89 -37.39 18.72
C THR A 109 7.24 -37.46 19.43
N PRO A 110 7.29 -37.16 20.72
CA PRO A 110 8.52 -37.25 21.52
C PRO A 110 9.14 -38.65 21.51
#